data_66a487145cad16a8348d9bb3b56bb13f
#
_entry.id   66a487145cad16a8348d9bb3b56bb13f
#
_cell.length_a   1.000
_cell.length_b   1.000
_cell.length_c   1.000
_cell.angle_alpha   90.00
_cell.angle_beta   90.00
_cell.angle_gamma   90.00
#
_symmetry.space_group_name_H-M   'P 1'
#
loop_
_entity.id
_entity.type
_entity.pdbx_description
1 polymer ?
#
loop_
_entity_poly.entity_id
_entity_poly.type
_entity_poly.pdbx_seq_one_letter_code
_entity_poly.pdbx_strand_id
1 'polypeptide(L)'
;MTRLLRFPSSVKRDPAIEAWMYEHAGELGTLARRWFEVMRARGDDVLELLHDGHPTACVGDAAFGYVNAFRAHVNVGFFRGAELADPAGLLERTGKFMRHVKLRPGSVTNAAALSRLIESAYEDIRARVENG
;
A
#
# COMPACT_ATOMS: atom_id res chain seq x y z
N MET A 1 -19.14 7.69 -11.68
CA MET A 1 -17.66 7.76 -11.84
C MET A 1 -17.00 7.85 -10.48
N THR A 2 -16.04 6.99 -10.21
CA THR A 2 -15.36 6.96 -8.92
C THR A 2 -14.13 7.84 -8.94
N ARG A 3 -14.00 8.70 -7.93
CA ARG A 3 -12.83 9.56 -7.79
C ARG A 3 -11.63 8.80 -7.29
N LEU A 4 -10.48 9.05 -7.89
CA LEU A 4 -9.20 8.60 -7.37
C LEU A 4 -8.70 9.59 -6.32
N LEU A 5 -8.05 9.07 -5.27
CA LEU A 5 -7.33 9.92 -4.33
C LEU A 5 -6.03 10.34 -4.97
N ARG A 6 -5.84 11.65 -5.15
CA ARG A 6 -4.67 12.19 -5.82
C ARG A 6 -3.84 13.05 -4.88
N PHE A 7 -2.54 12.86 -4.97
CA PHE A 7 -1.56 13.56 -4.13
C PHE A 7 -0.49 14.18 -5.02
N PRO A 8 -0.71 15.43 -5.48
CA PRO A 8 0.25 16.07 -6.40
C PRO A 8 1.67 16.23 -5.84
N SER A 9 1.83 16.12 -4.53
CA SER A 9 3.16 16.18 -3.89
C SER A 9 3.93 14.86 -3.93
N SER A 10 3.36 13.80 -4.53
CA SER A 10 4.05 12.53 -4.64
C SER A 10 5.31 12.65 -5.52
N VAL A 11 6.36 11.95 -5.12
CA VAL A 11 7.68 12.01 -5.76
C VAL A 11 8.26 10.60 -5.90
N LYS A 12 9.34 10.46 -6.69
CA LYS A 12 9.95 9.15 -6.93
C LYS A 12 10.47 8.52 -5.63
N ARG A 13 11.11 9.32 -4.78
CA ARG A 13 11.60 8.88 -3.46
C ARG A 13 11.39 10.02 -2.48
N ASP A 14 10.59 9.78 -1.45
CA ASP A 14 10.29 10.77 -0.44
C ASP A 14 11.19 10.56 0.78
N PRO A 15 12.05 11.53 1.12
CA PRO A 15 12.90 11.41 2.32
C PRO A 15 12.10 11.21 3.61
N ALA A 16 10.87 11.71 3.68
CA ALA A 16 10.02 11.53 4.85
C ALA A 16 9.69 10.06 5.08
N ILE A 17 9.60 9.26 4.00
CA ILE A 17 9.36 7.82 4.12
C ILE A 17 10.59 7.13 4.70
N GLU A 18 11.79 7.50 4.27
CA GLU A 18 13.00 6.91 4.84
C GLU A 18 13.14 7.27 6.34
N ALA A 19 12.76 8.51 6.72
CA ALA A 19 12.73 8.89 8.12
C ALA A 19 11.71 8.05 8.90
N TRP A 20 10.54 7.83 8.33
CA TRP A 20 9.49 6.99 8.92
C TRP A 20 10.01 5.56 9.14
N MET A 21 10.66 4.97 8.14
CA MET A 21 11.25 3.63 8.24
C MET A 21 12.29 3.56 9.35
N TYR A 22 13.12 4.59 9.47
CA TYR A 22 14.14 4.67 10.52
C TYR A 22 13.51 4.73 11.91
N GLU A 23 12.44 5.51 12.06
CA GLU A 23 11.72 5.66 13.33
C GLU A 23 10.97 4.39 13.74
N HIS A 24 10.59 3.57 12.78
CA HIS A 24 9.88 2.31 13.02
C HIS A 24 10.83 1.12 12.87
N ALA A 25 11.93 1.15 13.63
CA ALA A 25 12.89 0.05 13.66
C ALA A 25 12.27 -1.18 14.35
N GLY A 26 12.85 -2.37 14.12
CA GLY A 26 12.39 -3.61 14.71
C GLY A 26 11.50 -4.39 13.75
N GLU A 27 10.82 -5.42 14.27
CA GLU A 27 10.08 -6.37 13.43
C GLU A 27 8.93 -5.73 12.65
N LEU A 28 8.21 -4.81 13.28
CA LEU A 28 7.09 -4.13 12.61
C LEU A 28 7.58 -3.24 11.47
N GLY A 29 8.64 -2.47 11.70
CA GLY A 29 9.24 -1.64 10.67
C GLY A 29 9.82 -2.47 9.52
N THR A 30 10.42 -3.61 9.83
CA THR A 30 10.95 -4.52 8.82
C THR A 30 9.82 -5.07 7.93
N LEU A 31 8.69 -5.45 8.52
CA LEU A 31 7.53 -5.90 7.77
C LEU A 31 6.98 -4.78 6.88
N ALA A 32 6.83 -3.58 7.42
CA ALA A 32 6.33 -2.44 6.67
C ALA A 32 7.24 -2.11 5.48
N ARG A 33 8.56 -2.10 5.71
CA ARG A 33 9.55 -1.85 4.66
C ARG A 33 9.47 -2.90 3.56
N ARG A 34 9.41 -4.16 3.95
CA ARG A 34 9.33 -5.27 2.98
C ARG A 34 8.18 -5.08 2.00
N TRP A 35 7.00 -4.80 2.52
CA TRP A 35 5.82 -4.71 1.68
C TRP A 35 5.72 -3.40 0.92
N PHE A 36 6.27 -2.33 1.49
CA PHE A 36 6.36 -1.08 0.74
C PHE A 36 7.34 -1.19 -0.42
N GLU A 37 8.43 -1.93 -0.26
CA GLU A 37 9.35 -2.20 -1.37
C GLU A 37 8.68 -3.00 -2.50
N VAL A 38 7.78 -3.92 -2.15
CA VAL A 38 6.99 -4.63 -3.17
C VAL A 38 6.11 -3.64 -3.96
N MET A 39 5.51 -2.66 -3.29
CA MET A 39 4.74 -1.61 -3.95
C MET A 39 5.62 -0.77 -4.88
N ARG A 40 6.79 -0.35 -4.40
CA ARG A 40 7.75 0.44 -5.18
C ARG A 40 8.19 -0.26 -6.46
N ALA A 41 8.29 -1.57 -6.40
CA ALA A 41 8.80 -2.38 -7.51
C ALA A 41 7.77 -2.66 -8.60
N ARG A 42 6.55 -2.16 -8.48
CA ARG A 42 5.51 -2.48 -9.46
C ARG A 42 5.75 -1.86 -10.83
N GLY A 43 6.30 -0.66 -10.88
CA GLY A 43 6.57 0.01 -12.15
C GLY A 43 7.36 1.30 -11.96
N ASP A 44 7.89 1.82 -13.06
CA ASP A 44 8.66 3.07 -13.06
C ASP A 44 7.78 4.30 -12.76
N ASP A 45 6.48 4.16 -12.89
CA ASP A 45 5.50 5.20 -12.63
C ASP A 45 5.03 5.24 -11.18
N VAL A 46 5.58 4.40 -10.31
CA VAL A 46 5.24 4.45 -8.88
C VAL A 46 5.95 5.62 -8.23
N LEU A 47 5.15 6.55 -7.71
CA LEU A 47 5.60 7.67 -6.90
C LEU A 47 5.13 7.47 -5.48
N GLU A 48 5.63 8.26 -4.55
CA GLU A 48 5.34 8.06 -3.14
C GLU A 48 5.30 9.35 -2.36
N LEU A 49 4.65 9.30 -1.20
CA LEU A 49 4.67 10.39 -0.22
C LEU A 49 4.31 9.82 1.15
N LEU A 50 4.61 10.61 2.19
CA LEU A 50 4.09 10.32 3.52
C LEU A 50 2.73 11.00 3.64
N HIS A 51 1.66 10.22 3.82
CA HIS A 51 0.29 10.72 3.93
C HIS A 51 -0.33 10.23 5.23
N ASP A 52 -0.92 11.12 5.98
CA ASP A 52 -1.49 10.81 7.30
C ASP A 52 -0.52 10.05 8.20
N GLY A 53 0.76 10.40 8.09
CA GLY A 53 1.80 9.81 8.91
C GLY A 53 2.26 8.42 8.49
N HIS A 54 1.93 7.94 7.29
CA HIS A 54 2.40 6.63 6.83
C HIS A 54 2.75 6.61 5.34
N PRO A 55 3.66 5.69 4.95
CA PRO A 55 4.11 5.57 3.56
C PRO A 55 2.97 5.19 2.61
N THR A 56 2.83 5.96 1.54
CA THR A 56 1.77 5.79 0.55
C THR A 56 2.37 5.71 -0.85
N ALA A 57 1.93 4.73 -1.63
CA ALA A 57 2.38 4.50 -3.00
C ALA A 57 1.29 4.88 -3.99
N CYS A 58 1.71 5.52 -5.09
CA CYS A 58 0.82 6.05 -6.11
C CYS A 58 1.27 5.61 -7.50
N VAL A 59 0.31 5.55 -8.43
CA VAL A 59 0.62 5.55 -9.86
C VAL A 59 0.56 7.01 -10.29
N GLY A 60 1.72 7.61 -10.60
CA GLY A 60 1.77 9.06 -10.70
C GLY A 60 1.34 9.68 -9.38
N ASP A 61 0.27 10.47 -9.39
CA ASP A 61 -0.28 11.08 -8.18
C ASP A 61 -1.48 10.31 -7.58
N ALA A 62 -1.93 9.24 -8.22
CA ALA A 62 -3.12 8.50 -7.79
C ALA A 62 -2.75 7.34 -6.86
N ALA A 63 -3.19 7.42 -5.61
CA ALA A 63 -2.82 6.45 -4.58
C ALA A 63 -3.41 5.06 -4.84
N PHE A 64 -2.59 4.02 -4.66
CA PHE A 64 -3.08 2.64 -4.75
C PHE A 64 -2.89 1.84 -3.48
N GLY A 65 -1.86 2.13 -2.69
CA GLY A 65 -1.57 1.34 -1.50
C GLY A 65 -0.76 2.10 -0.47
N TYR A 66 -0.74 1.56 0.74
CA TYR A 66 0.03 2.14 1.84
C TYR A 66 0.46 1.04 2.81
N VAL A 67 1.42 1.36 3.67
CA VAL A 67 1.74 0.54 4.83
C VAL A 67 1.66 1.41 6.07
N ASN A 68 1.26 0.82 7.18
CA ASN A 68 1.26 1.51 8.46
C ASN A 68 1.59 0.53 9.58
N ALA A 69 2.29 1.01 10.60
CA ALA A 69 2.67 0.19 11.75
C ALA A 69 1.90 0.63 12.97
N PHE A 70 1.34 -0.34 13.68
CA PHE A 70 0.62 -0.14 14.92
C PHE A 70 1.41 -0.77 16.06
N ARG A 71 0.79 -0.92 17.23
CA ARG A 71 1.49 -1.43 18.39
C ARG A 71 1.97 -2.87 18.24
N ALA A 72 1.15 -3.72 17.59
CA ALA A 72 1.43 -5.15 17.50
C ALA A 72 1.25 -5.72 16.10
N HIS A 73 0.99 -4.88 15.10
CA HIS A 73 0.78 -5.33 13.74
C HIS A 73 1.09 -4.24 12.72
N VAL A 74 1.20 -4.66 11.47
CA VAL A 74 1.34 -3.77 10.31
C VAL A 74 0.12 -3.97 9.44
N ASN A 75 -0.43 -2.87 8.90
CA ASN A 75 -1.44 -2.95 7.85
C ASN A 75 -0.77 -2.69 6.50
N VAL A 76 -1.07 -3.55 5.53
CA VAL A 76 -0.82 -3.28 4.11
C VAL A 76 -2.17 -2.95 3.52
N GLY A 77 -2.37 -1.70 3.13
CA GLY A 77 -3.69 -1.19 2.78
C GLY A 77 -3.84 -0.82 1.32
N PHE A 78 -5.09 -0.83 0.87
CA PHE A 78 -5.45 -0.54 -0.52
C PHE A 78 -6.60 0.45 -0.53
N PHE A 79 -6.41 1.58 -1.21
CA PHE A 79 -7.41 2.65 -1.22
C PHE A 79 -8.70 2.24 -1.91
N ARG A 80 -8.64 1.30 -2.85
CA ARG A 80 -9.80 0.74 -3.51
C ARG A 80 -9.86 -0.78 -3.32
N GLY A 81 -9.48 -1.24 -2.15
CA GLY A 81 -9.40 -2.67 -1.83
C GLY A 81 -10.73 -3.41 -1.99
N ALA A 82 -11.86 -2.72 -1.79
CA ALA A 82 -13.18 -3.33 -1.92
C ALA A 82 -13.46 -3.83 -3.34
N GLU A 83 -12.74 -3.32 -4.33
CA GLU A 83 -12.93 -3.69 -5.74
C GLU A 83 -11.93 -4.74 -6.21
N LEU A 84 -11.04 -5.19 -5.34
CA LEU A 84 -10.05 -6.21 -5.68
C LEU A 84 -10.60 -7.62 -5.46
N ALA A 85 -10.25 -8.54 -6.35
CA ALA A 85 -10.48 -9.96 -6.11
C ALA A 85 -9.58 -10.41 -4.96
N ASP A 86 -10.13 -11.14 -4.02
CA ASP A 86 -9.45 -11.60 -2.82
C ASP A 86 -9.73 -13.08 -2.58
N PRO A 87 -9.26 -13.97 -3.49
CA PRO A 87 -9.59 -15.39 -3.38
C PRO A 87 -9.04 -16.05 -2.13
N ALA A 88 -7.97 -15.52 -1.54
CA ALA A 88 -7.38 -16.06 -0.32
C ALA A 88 -8.03 -15.50 0.95
N GLY A 89 -8.94 -14.54 0.83
CA GLY A 89 -9.66 -13.98 1.97
C GLY A 89 -8.77 -13.18 2.92
N LEU A 90 -7.80 -12.43 2.41
CA LEU A 90 -6.84 -11.69 3.23
C LEU A 90 -7.35 -10.32 3.67
N LEU A 91 -8.24 -9.70 2.89
CA LEU A 91 -8.65 -8.31 3.10
C LEU A 91 -9.63 -8.19 4.25
N GLU A 92 -9.42 -7.19 5.10
CA GLU A 92 -10.25 -6.87 6.26
C GLU A 92 -10.84 -5.47 6.13
N ARG A 93 -11.84 -5.18 6.92
CA ARG A 93 -12.63 -3.95 6.99
C ARG A 93 -13.84 -3.97 6.08
N THR A 94 -14.77 -3.09 6.41
CA THR A 94 -16.08 -3.03 5.76
C THR A 94 -16.43 -1.60 5.28
N GLY A 95 -15.42 -0.73 5.16
CA GLY A 95 -15.62 0.61 4.62
C GLY A 95 -16.04 0.56 3.15
N LYS A 96 -16.37 1.72 2.59
CA LYS A 96 -16.88 1.81 1.23
C LYS A 96 -15.84 1.35 0.19
N PHE A 97 -14.59 1.75 0.35
CA PHE A 97 -13.54 1.44 -0.63
C PHE A 97 -12.31 0.79 -0.03
N MET A 98 -11.88 1.24 1.14
CA MET A 98 -10.60 0.83 1.69
C MET A 98 -10.65 -0.56 2.32
N ARG A 99 -9.59 -1.33 2.08
CA ARG A 99 -9.36 -2.63 2.73
C ARG A 99 -7.90 -2.75 3.08
N HIS A 100 -7.57 -3.61 4.03
CA HIS A 100 -6.18 -3.86 4.39
C HIS A 100 -5.96 -5.32 4.76
N VAL A 101 -4.70 -5.72 4.68
CA VAL A 101 -4.23 -7.01 5.18
C VAL A 101 -3.45 -6.74 6.47
N LYS A 102 -3.82 -7.41 7.55
CA LYS A 102 -3.17 -7.26 8.85
C LYS A 102 -2.05 -8.30 8.98
N LEU A 103 -0.85 -7.83 9.26
CA LEU A 103 0.32 -8.69 9.45
C LEU A 103 0.83 -8.57 10.87
N ARG A 104 1.07 -9.72 11.51
CA ARG A 104 1.67 -9.78 12.84
C ARG A 104 3.04 -10.44 12.76
N PRO A 105 4.05 -9.94 13.49
CA PRO A 105 5.35 -10.60 13.56
C PRO A 105 5.19 -12.06 14.03
N GLY A 106 5.89 -12.97 13.37
CA GLY A 106 5.84 -14.38 13.71
C GLY A 106 4.64 -15.15 13.19
N SER A 107 3.64 -14.49 12.63
CA SER A 107 2.49 -15.16 12.02
C SER A 107 2.79 -15.53 10.58
N VAL A 108 2.21 -16.65 10.14
CA VAL A 108 2.33 -17.07 8.75
C VAL A 108 1.44 -16.18 7.88
N THR A 109 2.03 -15.59 6.85
CA THR A 109 1.31 -14.76 5.89
C THR A 109 1.38 -15.43 4.52
N ASN A 110 0.27 -15.44 3.81
CA ASN A 110 0.27 -15.88 2.41
C ASN A 110 0.90 -14.79 1.54
N ALA A 111 2.24 -14.81 1.47
CA ALA A 111 3.01 -13.77 0.79
C ALA A 111 2.69 -13.70 -0.71
N ALA A 112 2.46 -14.84 -1.35
CA ALA A 112 2.13 -14.87 -2.77
C ALA A 112 0.77 -14.20 -3.03
N ALA A 113 -0.22 -14.47 -2.20
CA ALA A 113 -1.53 -13.84 -2.33
C ALA A 113 -1.47 -12.33 -2.06
N LEU A 114 -0.69 -11.91 -1.07
CA LEU A 114 -0.52 -10.48 -0.77
C LEU A 114 0.21 -9.76 -1.92
N SER A 115 1.25 -10.37 -2.48
CA SER A 115 1.94 -9.81 -3.66
C SER A 115 0.98 -9.64 -4.84
N ARG A 116 0.09 -10.61 -5.07
CA ARG A 116 -0.92 -10.50 -6.13
C ARG A 116 -1.92 -9.38 -5.87
N LEU A 117 -2.31 -9.17 -4.62
CA LEU A 117 -3.20 -8.05 -4.27
C LEU A 117 -2.51 -6.71 -4.57
N ILE A 118 -1.25 -6.58 -4.23
CA ILE A 118 -0.48 -5.35 -4.52
C ILE A 118 -0.40 -5.12 -6.03
N GLU A 119 -0.09 -6.15 -6.79
CA GLU A 119 -0.04 -6.06 -8.25
C GLU A 119 -1.38 -5.68 -8.84
N SER A 120 -2.46 -6.32 -8.38
CA SER A 120 -3.81 -6.01 -8.84
C SER A 120 -4.21 -4.58 -8.52
N ALA A 121 -3.87 -4.10 -7.32
CA ALA A 121 -4.16 -2.73 -6.92
C ALA A 121 -3.42 -1.73 -7.80
N TYR A 122 -2.14 -1.98 -8.07
CA TYR A 122 -1.35 -1.15 -8.96
C TYR A 122 -1.96 -1.10 -10.36
N GLU A 123 -2.27 -2.25 -10.93
CA GLU A 123 -2.83 -2.34 -12.28
C GLU A 123 -4.20 -1.68 -12.38
N ASP A 124 -5.04 -1.85 -11.36
CA ASP A 124 -6.35 -1.23 -11.33
C ASP A 124 -6.25 0.30 -11.37
N ILE A 125 -5.42 0.88 -10.51
CA ILE A 125 -5.25 2.34 -10.48
C ILE A 125 -4.59 2.84 -11.77
N ARG A 126 -3.61 2.11 -12.28
CA ARG A 126 -2.95 2.46 -13.53
C ARG A 126 -3.96 2.52 -14.68
N ALA A 127 -4.84 1.54 -14.79
CA ALA A 127 -5.88 1.52 -15.82
C ALA A 127 -6.83 2.70 -15.67
N ARG A 128 -7.21 3.05 -14.43
CA ARG A 128 -8.10 4.19 -14.17
C ARG A 128 -7.44 5.52 -14.52
N VAL A 129 -6.15 5.66 -14.25
CA VAL A 129 -5.40 6.85 -14.62
C VAL A 129 -5.32 7.00 -16.13
N GLU A 130 -5.07 5.90 -16.86
CA GLU A 130 -4.98 5.92 -18.32
C GLU A 130 -6.33 6.21 -18.98
N ASN A 131 -7.43 5.77 -18.38
CA ASN A 131 -8.77 5.90 -18.94
C ASN A 131 -9.52 7.13 -18.41
N GLY A 132 -8.95 7.78 -17.44
CA GLY A 132 -9.58 8.89 -16.77
C GLY A 132 -9.27 10.23 -17.34
#